data_c3294c328d543e9adc0cb5e590b7d5c0
#
_entry.id   c3294c328d543e9adc0cb5e590b7d5c0
#
_cell.length_a   1.000
_cell.length_b   1.000
_cell.length_c   1.000
_cell.angle_alpha   90.00
_cell.angle_beta   90.00
_cell.angle_gamma   90.00
#
_symmetry.space_group_name_H-M   'P 1'
#
loop_
_entity.id
_entity.type
_entity.pdbx_description
1 polymer ?
#
loop_
_entity_poly.entity_id
_entity_poly.type
_entity_poly.pdbx_seq_one_letter_code
_entity_poly.pdbx_strand_id
1 'polypeptide(L)'
;AREFASHGHKAAVCQYHGAGNYVGGTYASWAVAMLNVLTGSINRKGGYLRGSGSAGDWKKGVFSLTDFEGKRKTGGVRISREKNVYEKSAEYKEKKAKGGTGYPARRPWFPVTRGGLCVEAMNGIAQGYPYACQVLFTFFFNPVYSIPGGTSYVTALKDTGKVPLHVSIDVCVNESNIYADYIVPSLSWLEGMYSFMSPHAPALKFTTVRVLAIVPLTGKTADGRPFSMETFLIDLAEYLKLPGFGKDAIPGNDGKMYPLHCAEDFYVRALGNLASNCKLKEAPASETDLVRANYPVFAYNWMLPRPSGARSAPCLPAEACSGTATTAPFQGTSRRRASKKSCSGARSSPARATP
;
A
#
# COMPACT_ATOMS: atom_id res chain seq x y z
N ALA A 1 -12.28 -30.17 -17.76
CA ALA A 1 -13.59 -30.10 -17.10
C ALA A 1 -13.94 -31.43 -16.41
N ARG A 2 -13.95 -32.55 -17.14
CA ARG A 2 -14.31 -33.86 -16.56
C ARG A 2 -13.38 -34.27 -15.41
N GLU A 3 -12.07 -34.11 -15.58
CA GLU A 3 -11.07 -34.38 -14.55
C GLU A 3 -11.30 -33.52 -13.30
N PHE A 4 -11.49 -32.19 -13.45
CA PHE A 4 -11.81 -31.30 -12.34
C PHE A 4 -13.09 -31.76 -11.60
N ALA A 5 -14.15 -32.10 -12.34
CA ALA A 5 -15.41 -32.54 -11.77
C ALA A 5 -15.32 -33.90 -11.06
N SER A 6 -14.44 -34.81 -11.53
CA SER A 6 -14.25 -36.14 -10.93
C SER A 6 -13.70 -36.06 -9.52
N HIS A 7 -13.00 -34.99 -9.13
CA HIS A 7 -12.51 -34.78 -7.78
C HIS A 7 -13.60 -34.26 -6.81
N GLY A 8 -14.76 -33.87 -7.30
CA GLY A 8 -15.91 -33.39 -6.52
C GLY A 8 -15.50 -32.26 -5.57
N HIS A 9 -15.91 -32.35 -4.32
CA HIS A 9 -15.64 -31.33 -3.30
C HIS A 9 -14.15 -31.17 -2.92
N LYS A 10 -13.28 -32.06 -3.39
CA LYS A 10 -11.82 -31.96 -3.15
C LYS A 10 -11.10 -31.12 -4.21
N ALA A 11 -11.81 -30.65 -5.24
CA ALA A 11 -11.28 -29.71 -6.20
C ALA A 11 -11.64 -28.27 -5.82
N ALA A 12 -10.72 -27.35 -5.99
CA ALA A 12 -10.96 -25.93 -5.75
C ALA A 12 -10.34 -25.06 -6.84
N VAL A 13 -11.02 -23.98 -7.19
CA VAL A 13 -10.51 -22.93 -8.07
C VAL A 13 -10.33 -21.66 -7.26
N CYS A 14 -9.12 -21.11 -7.32
CA CYS A 14 -8.79 -19.82 -6.74
C CYS A 14 -8.62 -18.78 -7.84
N GLN A 15 -9.05 -17.58 -7.55
CA GLN A 15 -8.73 -16.40 -8.34
C GLN A 15 -8.32 -15.25 -7.42
N TYR A 16 -7.55 -14.35 -7.96
CA TYR A 16 -7.25 -13.08 -7.32
C TYR A 16 -7.80 -11.94 -8.20
N HIS A 17 -7.11 -10.83 -8.32
CA HIS A 17 -7.63 -9.67 -9.05
C HIS A 17 -7.73 -9.86 -10.57
N GLY A 18 -6.92 -10.72 -11.18
CA GLY A 18 -6.77 -10.82 -12.62
C GLY A 18 -8.09 -10.95 -13.40
N ALA A 19 -8.93 -11.88 -12.97
CA ALA A 19 -10.22 -12.11 -13.64
C ALA A 19 -11.23 -10.97 -13.45
N GLY A 20 -11.08 -10.12 -12.41
CA GLY A 20 -12.02 -9.06 -12.06
C GLY A 20 -11.70 -7.67 -12.56
N ASN A 21 -10.46 -7.42 -13.04
CA ASN A 21 -9.94 -6.07 -13.26
C ASN A 21 -10.25 -5.47 -14.64
N TYR A 22 -11.22 -5.97 -15.36
CA TYR A 22 -11.60 -5.48 -16.69
C TYR A 22 -13.12 -5.44 -16.89
N VAL A 23 -13.56 -4.85 -17.99
CA VAL A 23 -14.98 -4.81 -18.36
C VAL A 23 -15.51 -6.25 -18.52
N GLY A 24 -16.60 -6.58 -17.82
CA GLY A 24 -17.10 -7.97 -17.75
C GLY A 24 -16.41 -8.85 -16.71
N GLY A 25 -15.41 -8.35 -15.98
CA GLY A 25 -14.68 -9.09 -14.95
C GLY A 25 -15.56 -9.69 -13.86
N THR A 26 -16.69 -9.05 -13.53
CA THR A 26 -17.66 -9.60 -12.57
C THR A 26 -18.21 -10.95 -13.03
N TYR A 27 -18.58 -11.07 -14.30
CA TYR A 27 -19.08 -12.34 -14.85
C TYR A 27 -17.99 -13.40 -14.92
N ALA A 28 -16.77 -13.03 -15.31
CA ALA A 28 -15.63 -13.94 -15.31
C ALA A 28 -15.33 -14.46 -13.89
N SER A 29 -15.30 -13.56 -12.91
CA SER A 29 -15.09 -13.91 -11.51
C SER A 29 -16.20 -14.80 -10.98
N TRP A 30 -17.43 -14.52 -11.36
CA TRP A 30 -18.57 -15.33 -10.96
C TRP A 30 -18.51 -16.71 -11.60
N ALA A 31 -18.20 -16.83 -12.89
CA ALA A 31 -18.02 -18.12 -13.55
C ALA A 31 -16.98 -18.99 -12.86
N VAL A 32 -15.83 -18.40 -12.46
CA VAL A 32 -14.82 -19.11 -11.68
C VAL A 32 -15.35 -19.54 -10.31
N ALA A 33 -16.07 -18.67 -9.60
CA ALA A 33 -16.67 -19.01 -8.31
C ALA A 33 -17.70 -20.14 -8.41
N MET A 34 -18.48 -20.16 -9.49
CA MET A 34 -19.47 -21.21 -9.76
C MET A 34 -18.88 -22.60 -9.89
N LEU A 35 -17.63 -22.75 -10.32
CA LEU A 35 -16.96 -24.06 -10.34
C LEU A 35 -16.86 -24.65 -8.92
N ASN A 36 -16.58 -23.82 -7.91
CA ASN A 36 -16.55 -24.25 -6.51
C ASN A 36 -17.96 -24.59 -5.98
N VAL A 37 -18.98 -23.89 -6.44
CA VAL A 37 -20.38 -24.16 -6.08
C VAL A 37 -20.82 -25.49 -6.67
N LEU A 38 -20.60 -25.69 -7.96
CA LEU A 38 -21.05 -26.90 -8.69
C LEU A 38 -20.37 -28.18 -8.19
N THR A 39 -19.10 -28.09 -7.77
CA THR A 39 -18.41 -29.25 -7.16
C THR A 39 -18.70 -29.44 -5.67
N GLY A 40 -19.44 -28.51 -5.04
CA GLY A 40 -19.71 -28.53 -3.60
C GLY A 40 -18.49 -28.36 -2.73
N SER A 41 -17.42 -27.69 -3.23
CA SER A 41 -16.15 -27.59 -2.55
C SER A 41 -16.09 -26.48 -1.48
N ILE A 42 -17.08 -25.56 -1.44
CA ILE A 42 -17.05 -24.40 -0.54
C ILE A 42 -17.15 -24.85 0.92
N ASN A 43 -16.21 -24.41 1.75
CA ASN A 43 -16.09 -24.73 3.18
C ASN A 43 -16.07 -26.24 3.50
N ARG A 44 -15.56 -27.05 2.58
CA ARG A 44 -15.37 -28.48 2.76
C ARG A 44 -13.88 -28.79 2.93
N LYS A 45 -13.57 -29.84 3.75
CA LYS A 45 -12.20 -30.34 3.89
C LYS A 45 -11.67 -30.81 2.53
N GLY A 46 -10.51 -30.27 2.12
CA GLY A 46 -9.91 -30.53 0.82
C GLY A 46 -10.43 -29.66 -0.31
N GLY A 47 -11.41 -28.79 -0.06
CA GLY A 47 -11.99 -27.88 -1.04
C GLY A 47 -11.60 -26.42 -0.78
N TYR A 48 -12.43 -25.49 -1.29
CA TYR A 48 -12.22 -24.05 -1.16
C TYR A 48 -12.69 -23.55 0.21
N LEU A 49 -11.76 -23.07 1.03
CA LEU A 49 -12.08 -22.49 2.33
C LEU A 49 -12.20 -20.96 2.23
N ARG A 50 -13.31 -20.44 2.72
CA ARG A 50 -13.52 -19.00 2.79
C ARG A 50 -12.63 -18.39 3.86
N GLY A 51 -11.87 -17.34 3.50
CA GLY A 51 -11.08 -16.58 4.45
C GLY A 51 -11.91 -15.89 5.52
N SER A 52 -11.44 -15.88 6.75
CA SER A 52 -12.16 -15.34 7.90
C SER A 52 -11.73 -13.93 8.31
N GLY A 53 -10.71 -13.34 7.70
CA GLY A 53 -10.19 -12.03 8.06
C GLY A 53 -9.20 -12.04 9.23
N SER A 54 -8.83 -10.84 9.74
CA SER A 54 -7.87 -10.68 10.82
C SER A 54 -8.41 -11.15 12.17
N ALA A 55 -7.52 -11.61 13.03
CA ALA A 55 -7.86 -12.11 14.36
C ALA A 55 -8.22 -11.00 15.36
N GLY A 56 -7.89 -9.74 15.09
CA GLY A 56 -8.19 -8.63 15.99
C GLY A 56 -8.12 -7.27 15.32
N ASP A 57 -8.54 -6.26 16.06
CA ASP A 57 -8.40 -4.86 15.64
C ASP A 57 -7.00 -4.34 16.04
N TRP A 58 -6.24 -3.89 15.05
CA TRP A 58 -4.93 -3.29 15.26
C TRP A 58 -5.00 -1.77 15.49
N LYS A 59 -6.12 -1.15 15.13
CA LYS A 59 -6.26 0.32 15.10
C LYS A 59 -6.52 0.89 16.49
N LYS A 60 -7.23 0.14 17.31
CA LYS A 60 -7.66 0.54 18.64
C LYS A 60 -7.39 -0.57 19.66
N GLY A 61 -7.06 -0.18 20.86
CA GLY A 61 -6.74 -1.08 21.96
C GLY A 61 -5.97 -0.32 23.02
N VAL A 62 -4.76 -0.76 23.31
CA VAL A 62 -3.85 -0.06 24.21
C VAL A 62 -3.42 1.30 23.63
N PHE A 63 -3.35 1.38 22.30
CA PHE A 63 -2.97 2.60 21.56
C PHE A 63 -4.05 3.00 20.57
N SER A 64 -4.26 4.30 20.39
CA SER A 64 -5.16 4.85 19.37
C SER A 64 -4.36 5.28 18.15
N LEU A 65 -4.19 4.37 17.18
CA LEU A 65 -3.35 4.61 16.01
C LEU A 65 -4.00 5.41 14.89
N THR A 66 -5.32 5.47 14.88
CA THR A 66 -6.07 6.10 13.79
C THR A 66 -7.06 7.15 14.26
N ASP A 67 -7.10 7.45 15.54
CA ASP A 67 -8.03 8.40 16.15
C ASP A 67 -7.26 9.30 17.11
N PHE A 68 -7.00 10.52 16.71
CA PHE A 68 -6.20 11.50 17.41
C PHE A 68 -6.77 12.91 17.19
N GLU A 69 -6.44 13.84 18.06
CA GLU A 69 -6.89 15.23 17.99
C GLU A 69 -6.37 15.88 16.69
N GLY A 70 -7.20 16.70 16.07
CA GLY A 70 -6.86 17.39 14.82
C GLY A 70 -6.93 16.51 13.56
N LYS A 71 -7.27 15.22 13.69
CA LYS A 71 -7.44 14.34 12.55
C LYS A 71 -8.47 14.88 11.55
N ARG A 72 -8.03 15.06 10.31
CA ARG A 72 -8.92 15.47 9.22
C ARG A 72 -9.51 14.25 8.51
N LYS A 73 -10.78 14.34 8.18
CA LYS A 73 -11.38 13.35 7.28
C LYS A 73 -11.04 13.72 5.85
N THR A 74 -10.64 12.74 5.05
CA THR A 74 -10.51 12.93 3.61
C THR A 74 -11.87 13.25 3.01
N GLY A 75 -11.94 14.35 2.26
CA GLY A 75 -13.16 14.78 1.56
C GLY A 75 -13.12 14.41 0.09
N GLY A 76 -14.24 14.68 -0.59
CA GLY A 76 -14.32 14.53 -2.04
C GLY A 76 -14.59 13.12 -2.54
N VAL A 77 -14.31 12.93 -3.81
CA VAL A 77 -14.52 11.68 -4.55
C VAL A 77 -13.18 11.18 -5.09
N ARG A 78 -13.06 9.89 -5.31
CA ARG A 78 -11.85 9.31 -5.88
C ARG A 78 -11.70 9.70 -7.35
N ILE A 79 -10.49 9.91 -7.80
CA ILE A 79 -10.21 10.23 -9.20
C ILE A 79 -10.60 9.06 -10.14
N SER A 80 -10.56 7.82 -9.66
CA SER A 80 -11.08 6.62 -10.33
C SER A 80 -12.60 6.51 -10.32
N ARG A 81 -13.29 7.39 -9.59
CA ARG A 81 -14.77 7.38 -9.41
C ARG A 81 -15.33 6.10 -8.76
N GLU A 82 -14.45 5.23 -8.26
CA GLU A 82 -14.82 4.01 -7.54
C GLU A 82 -15.29 4.32 -6.12
N LYS A 83 -16.17 3.50 -5.57
CA LYS A 83 -16.75 3.65 -4.21
C LYS A 83 -17.44 4.99 -3.95
N ASN A 84 -17.72 5.75 -4.98
CA ASN A 84 -18.38 7.03 -4.91
C ASN A 84 -19.60 7.05 -5.82
N VAL A 85 -20.64 7.74 -5.39
CA VAL A 85 -21.82 8.00 -6.19
C VAL A 85 -21.66 9.33 -6.95
N TYR A 86 -22.20 9.38 -8.16
CA TYR A 86 -22.05 10.54 -9.04
C TYR A 86 -22.63 11.82 -8.45
N GLU A 87 -23.71 11.70 -7.69
CA GLU A 87 -24.44 12.83 -7.05
C GLU A 87 -23.58 13.60 -6.04
N LYS A 88 -22.48 13.02 -5.56
CA LYS A 88 -21.50 13.71 -4.70
C LYS A 88 -20.47 14.52 -5.48
N SER A 89 -20.42 14.37 -6.80
CA SER A 89 -19.45 15.08 -7.65
C SER A 89 -19.76 16.57 -7.77
N ALA A 90 -18.70 17.34 -8.07
CA ALA A 90 -18.86 18.76 -8.39
C ALA A 90 -19.68 18.95 -9.68
N GLU A 91 -19.46 18.11 -10.68
CA GLU A 91 -20.19 18.13 -11.95
C GLU A 91 -21.71 18.00 -11.75
N TYR A 92 -22.15 17.04 -10.92
CA TYR A 92 -23.58 16.86 -10.64
C TYR A 92 -24.17 18.11 -9.97
N LYS A 93 -23.47 18.61 -8.94
CA LYS A 93 -23.92 19.80 -8.19
C LYS A 93 -24.00 21.03 -9.08
N GLU A 94 -23.01 21.22 -9.95
CA GLU A 94 -23.01 22.34 -10.91
C GLU A 94 -24.18 22.27 -11.92
N LYS A 95 -24.40 21.05 -12.49
CA LYS A 95 -25.55 20.84 -13.40
C LYS A 95 -26.89 21.09 -12.70
N LYS A 96 -27.02 20.66 -11.45
CA LYS A 96 -28.24 20.94 -10.65
C LYS A 96 -28.40 22.42 -10.35
N ALA A 97 -27.32 23.12 -10.01
CA ALA A 97 -27.37 24.57 -9.76
C ALA A 97 -27.78 25.39 -10.99
N LYS A 98 -27.47 24.88 -12.20
CA LYS A 98 -27.90 25.44 -13.47
C LYS A 98 -29.33 25.03 -13.88
N GLY A 99 -30.10 24.40 -13.00
CA GLY A 99 -31.48 23.98 -13.26
C GLY A 99 -31.64 22.66 -14.04
N GLY A 100 -30.56 21.96 -14.33
CA GLY A 100 -30.60 20.67 -15.03
C GLY A 100 -30.95 19.49 -14.13
N THR A 101 -31.12 18.30 -14.73
CA THR A 101 -31.34 17.04 -14.01
C THR A 101 -30.10 16.56 -13.23
N GLY A 102 -28.92 17.11 -13.54
CA GLY A 102 -27.63 16.61 -13.06
C GLY A 102 -27.03 15.54 -13.96
N TYR A 103 -27.80 14.88 -14.79
CA TYR A 103 -27.41 13.80 -15.69
C TYR A 103 -27.38 14.23 -17.17
N PRO A 104 -26.69 13.45 -18.02
CA PRO A 104 -25.83 12.28 -17.71
C PRO A 104 -24.48 12.72 -17.11
N ALA A 105 -23.80 11.80 -16.41
CA ALA A 105 -22.41 11.97 -16.04
C ALA A 105 -21.51 11.96 -17.29
N ARG A 106 -20.47 12.78 -17.29
CA ARG A 106 -19.49 12.81 -18.40
C ARG A 106 -18.77 11.47 -18.59
N ARG A 107 -18.58 10.72 -17.51
CA ARG A 107 -17.99 9.38 -17.51
C ARG A 107 -18.68 8.47 -16.49
N PRO A 108 -18.58 7.14 -16.65
CA PRO A 108 -19.17 6.18 -15.72
C PRO A 108 -18.62 6.33 -14.29
N TRP A 109 -19.45 6.05 -13.29
CA TRP A 109 -19.13 5.98 -11.87
C TRP A 109 -19.36 4.56 -11.35
N PHE A 110 -18.57 4.16 -10.33
CA PHE A 110 -18.50 2.78 -9.87
C PHE A 110 -18.75 2.67 -8.36
N PRO A 111 -19.97 2.96 -7.88
CA PRO A 111 -20.27 3.06 -6.44
C PRO A 111 -20.13 1.74 -5.70
N VAL A 112 -20.37 0.61 -6.36
CA VAL A 112 -20.38 -0.72 -5.74
C VAL A 112 -19.05 -1.47 -5.81
N THR A 113 -18.03 -0.90 -6.46
CA THR A 113 -16.70 -1.54 -6.52
C THR A 113 -15.99 -1.51 -5.19
N ARG A 114 -15.14 -2.51 -4.94
CA ARG A 114 -14.29 -2.53 -3.74
C ARG A 114 -12.98 -1.75 -3.88
N GLY A 115 -12.64 -1.31 -5.08
CA GLY A 115 -11.40 -0.63 -5.42
C GLY A 115 -10.59 -1.40 -6.46
N GLY A 116 -9.44 -0.83 -6.84
CA GLY A 116 -8.53 -1.46 -7.80
C GLY A 116 -8.73 -1.06 -9.26
N LEU A 117 -9.55 -0.04 -9.55
CA LEU A 117 -9.74 0.48 -10.89
C LEU A 117 -8.58 1.39 -11.30
N CYS A 118 -7.37 0.83 -11.36
CA CYS A 118 -6.15 1.58 -11.70
C CYS A 118 -6.22 2.22 -13.09
N VAL A 119 -6.84 1.54 -14.06
CA VAL A 119 -7.09 2.11 -15.40
C VAL A 119 -7.91 3.40 -15.31
N GLU A 120 -8.98 3.38 -14.51
CA GLU A 120 -9.83 4.56 -14.34
C GLU A 120 -9.17 5.67 -13.52
N ALA A 121 -8.25 5.33 -12.60
CA ALA A 121 -7.42 6.32 -11.92
C ALA A 121 -6.50 7.04 -12.92
N MET A 122 -5.77 6.29 -13.73
CA MET A 122 -4.88 6.86 -14.74
C MET A 122 -5.63 7.63 -15.83
N ASN A 123 -6.78 7.13 -16.28
CA ASN A 123 -7.65 7.86 -17.19
C ASN A 123 -8.18 9.16 -16.57
N GLY A 124 -8.53 9.13 -15.29
CA GLY A 124 -8.96 10.32 -14.56
C GLY A 124 -7.88 11.40 -14.53
N ILE A 125 -6.64 11.01 -14.22
CA ILE A 125 -5.47 11.90 -14.24
C ILE A 125 -5.25 12.48 -15.64
N ALA A 126 -5.18 11.62 -16.67
CA ALA A 126 -4.93 12.04 -18.05
C ALA A 126 -5.98 13.03 -18.56
N GLN A 127 -7.23 12.91 -18.11
CA GLN A 127 -8.34 13.75 -18.56
C GLN A 127 -8.70 14.89 -17.60
N GLY A 128 -8.06 14.96 -16.42
CA GLY A 128 -8.41 15.92 -15.38
C GLY A 128 -9.85 15.76 -14.89
N TYR A 129 -10.36 14.52 -14.81
CA TYR A 129 -11.72 14.23 -14.40
C TYR A 129 -11.79 13.15 -13.32
N PRO A 130 -12.58 13.32 -12.26
CA PRO A 130 -13.56 14.42 -11.97
C PRO A 130 -12.92 15.72 -11.47
N TYR A 131 -11.61 15.76 -11.32
CA TYR A 131 -10.80 16.94 -10.99
C TYR A 131 -9.37 16.77 -11.52
N ALA A 132 -8.65 17.88 -11.63
CA ALA A 132 -7.24 17.86 -12.05
C ALA A 132 -6.35 17.31 -10.94
N CYS A 133 -5.38 16.47 -11.30
CA CYS A 133 -4.34 16.01 -10.40
C CYS A 133 -3.38 17.18 -10.10
N GLN A 134 -3.05 17.39 -8.82
CA GLN A 134 -2.06 18.38 -8.41
C GLN A 134 -0.75 17.71 -7.99
N VAL A 135 -0.85 16.63 -7.23
CA VAL A 135 0.28 15.82 -6.80
C VAL A 135 -0.07 14.35 -6.98
N LEU A 136 0.82 13.61 -7.61
CA LEU A 136 0.72 12.17 -7.78
C LEU A 136 1.79 11.49 -6.93
N PHE A 137 1.37 10.74 -5.91
CA PHE A 137 2.22 9.78 -5.23
C PHE A 137 1.95 8.39 -5.79
N THR A 138 2.99 7.72 -6.25
CA THR A 138 2.93 6.29 -6.62
C THR A 138 3.77 5.48 -5.65
N PHE A 139 3.24 4.35 -5.20
CA PHE A 139 3.93 3.42 -4.32
C PHE A 139 3.82 2.00 -4.89
N PHE A 140 4.95 1.40 -5.23
CA PHE A 140 5.02 0.07 -5.85
C PHE A 140 4.02 -0.07 -7.02
N PHE A 141 3.94 0.96 -7.84
CA PHE A 141 2.95 1.03 -8.90
C PHE A 141 3.59 1.44 -10.22
N ASN A 142 3.61 0.50 -11.16
CA ASN A 142 4.13 0.68 -12.50
C ASN A 142 3.00 0.61 -13.56
N PRO A 143 2.14 1.66 -13.68
CA PRO A 143 0.98 1.62 -14.55
C PRO A 143 1.32 1.53 -16.04
N VAL A 144 2.48 2.00 -16.47
CA VAL A 144 2.90 1.92 -17.89
C VAL A 144 3.06 0.47 -18.32
N TYR A 145 3.54 -0.40 -17.43
CA TYR A 145 3.77 -1.82 -17.72
C TYR A 145 2.65 -2.72 -17.23
N SER A 146 2.10 -2.49 -16.05
CA SER A 146 1.29 -3.47 -15.32
C SER A 146 -0.21 -3.38 -15.54
N ILE A 147 -0.71 -2.33 -16.24
CA ILE A 147 -2.14 -2.20 -16.50
C ILE A 147 -2.45 -2.15 -18.01
N PRO A 148 -3.65 -2.59 -18.42
CA PRO A 148 -4.04 -2.58 -19.83
C PRO A 148 -3.91 -1.19 -20.46
N GLY A 149 -3.27 -1.13 -21.62
CA GLY A 149 -3.05 0.12 -22.35
C GLY A 149 -2.09 1.08 -21.65
N GLY A 150 -1.24 0.59 -20.74
CA GLY A 150 -0.39 1.40 -19.88
C GLY A 150 0.52 2.39 -20.59
N THR A 151 1.03 2.03 -21.78
CA THR A 151 1.87 2.93 -22.59
C THR A 151 1.17 4.23 -22.98
N SER A 152 -0.18 4.24 -23.07
CA SER A 152 -0.96 5.45 -23.36
C SER A 152 -0.85 6.51 -22.27
N TYR A 153 -0.49 6.12 -21.04
CA TYR A 153 -0.34 7.06 -19.92
C TYR A 153 0.97 7.81 -19.90
N VAL A 154 1.96 7.37 -20.67
CA VAL A 154 3.27 8.04 -20.77
C VAL A 154 3.12 9.52 -21.13
N THR A 155 2.21 9.86 -22.05
CA THR A 155 1.94 11.24 -22.44
C THR A 155 1.44 12.06 -21.24
N ALA A 156 0.53 11.53 -20.45
CA ALA A 156 0.02 12.21 -19.26
C ALA A 156 1.09 12.35 -18.16
N LEU A 157 1.92 11.32 -17.96
CA LEU A 157 3.01 11.35 -16.98
C LEU A 157 4.11 12.36 -17.35
N LYS A 158 4.29 12.63 -18.63
CA LYS A 158 5.25 13.65 -19.14
C LYS A 158 4.67 15.07 -19.13
N ASP A 159 3.37 15.20 -19.07
CA ASP A 159 2.68 16.49 -19.15
C ASP A 159 2.53 17.10 -17.75
N THR A 160 3.32 18.12 -17.46
CA THR A 160 3.24 18.84 -16.16
C THR A 160 1.93 19.61 -15.97
N GLY A 161 1.14 19.83 -17.02
CA GLY A 161 -0.22 20.35 -16.90
C GLY A 161 -1.23 19.29 -16.43
N LYS A 162 -0.90 18.00 -16.59
CA LYS A 162 -1.70 16.87 -16.10
C LYS A 162 -1.23 16.34 -14.77
N VAL A 163 0.08 16.26 -14.59
CA VAL A 163 0.75 15.81 -13.35
C VAL A 163 1.81 16.84 -12.98
N PRO A 164 1.44 17.93 -12.27
CA PRO A 164 2.37 18.98 -11.90
C PRO A 164 3.54 18.52 -11.03
N LEU A 165 3.28 17.56 -10.14
CA LEU A 165 4.29 16.93 -9.29
C LEU A 165 4.03 15.42 -9.20
N HIS A 166 5.03 14.63 -9.58
CA HIS A 166 5.02 13.17 -9.43
C HIS A 166 6.15 12.70 -8.51
N VAL A 167 5.79 12.11 -7.39
CA VAL A 167 6.70 11.47 -6.45
C VAL A 167 6.45 9.98 -6.49
N SER A 168 7.45 9.20 -6.88
CA SER A 168 7.38 7.75 -6.88
C SER A 168 8.19 7.18 -5.73
N ILE A 169 7.58 6.31 -4.96
CA ILE A 169 8.23 5.58 -3.86
C ILE A 169 8.30 4.12 -4.31
N ASP A 170 9.51 3.64 -4.57
CA ASP A 170 9.70 2.31 -5.16
C ASP A 170 11.05 1.70 -4.79
N VAL A 171 11.19 0.41 -5.01
CA VAL A 171 12.45 -0.34 -4.77
C VAL A 171 13.38 -0.32 -5.98
N CYS A 172 12.87 0.05 -7.15
CA CYS A 172 13.63 0.11 -8.38
C CYS A 172 13.11 1.19 -9.32
N VAL A 173 13.94 1.56 -10.30
CA VAL A 173 13.52 2.40 -11.43
C VAL A 173 12.76 1.52 -12.41
N ASN A 174 11.61 1.99 -12.89
CA ASN A 174 10.72 1.26 -13.80
C ASN A 174 10.13 2.18 -14.88
N GLU A 175 9.35 1.60 -15.81
CA GLU A 175 8.81 2.29 -16.98
C GLU A 175 7.88 3.46 -16.66
N SER A 176 7.37 3.52 -15.45
CA SER A 176 6.48 4.61 -15.00
C SER A 176 7.23 5.67 -14.23
N ASN A 177 8.09 5.28 -13.28
CA ASN A 177 8.72 6.22 -12.39
C ASN A 177 9.91 6.96 -13.00
N ILE A 178 10.43 6.51 -14.16
CA ILE A 178 11.37 7.32 -14.95
C ILE A 178 10.79 8.70 -15.36
N TYR A 179 9.48 8.87 -15.29
CA TYR A 179 8.77 10.13 -15.54
C TYR A 179 8.46 10.90 -14.25
N ALA A 180 8.82 10.39 -13.10
CA ALA A 180 8.62 11.08 -11.82
C ALA A 180 9.61 12.24 -11.64
N ASP A 181 9.19 13.27 -10.92
CA ASP A 181 10.06 14.38 -10.53
C ASP A 181 11.02 13.94 -9.43
N TYR A 182 10.56 13.05 -8.54
CA TYR A 182 11.34 12.45 -7.47
C TYR A 182 11.08 10.95 -7.40
N ILE A 183 12.16 10.18 -7.25
CA ILE A 183 12.10 8.76 -6.91
C ILE A 183 12.66 8.61 -5.50
N VAL A 184 11.80 8.21 -4.59
CA VAL A 184 12.15 7.94 -3.19
C VAL A 184 12.43 6.45 -3.07
N PRO A 185 13.64 6.04 -2.66
CA PRO A 185 13.94 4.63 -2.45
C PRO A 185 13.10 4.06 -1.30
N SER A 186 12.61 2.84 -1.47
CA SER A 186 11.87 2.11 -0.45
C SER A 186 12.49 0.74 -0.20
N LEU A 187 12.03 0.10 0.86
CA LEU A 187 12.51 -1.20 1.29
C LEU A 187 11.89 -2.32 0.44
N SER A 188 12.71 -3.29 0.08
CA SER A 188 12.22 -4.54 -0.51
C SER A 188 11.41 -5.37 0.50
N TRP A 189 10.76 -6.41 0.02
CA TRP A 189 9.97 -7.31 0.87
C TRP A 189 10.76 -8.00 1.98
N LEU A 190 12.06 -8.14 1.81
CA LEU A 190 12.95 -8.77 2.79
C LEU A 190 13.50 -7.77 3.80
N GLU A 191 13.53 -6.50 3.46
CA GLU A 191 14.12 -5.42 4.26
C GLU A 191 13.08 -4.68 5.11
N GLY A 192 11.78 -4.82 4.80
CA GLY A 192 10.72 -4.02 5.41
C GLY A 192 9.83 -4.77 6.39
N MET A 193 9.38 -4.07 7.41
CA MET A 193 8.27 -4.49 8.26
C MET A 193 6.96 -4.12 7.57
N TYR A 194 6.49 -4.96 6.64
CA TYR A 194 5.21 -4.70 5.97
C TYR A 194 4.02 -5.10 6.83
N SER A 195 4.06 -4.75 8.11
CA SER A 195 2.97 -4.93 9.05
C SER A 195 2.48 -6.38 9.26
N PHE A 196 1.26 -6.50 9.60
CA PHE A 196 0.53 -7.73 9.84
C PHE A 196 -0.45 -7.95 8.69
N MET A 197 -0.58 -9.18 8.25
CA MET A 197 -1.50 -9.57 7.20
C MET A 197 -2.44 -10.66 7.70
N SER A 198 -3.71 -10.55 7.31
CA SER A 198 -4.59 -11.69 7.34
C SER A 198 -4.41 -12.45 6.03
N PRO A 199 -3.94 -13.69 6.06
CA PRO A 199 -3.81 -14.45 4.84
C PRO A 199 -5.19 -14.68 4.22
N HIS A 200 -5.23 -14.64 2.89
CA HIS A 200 -6.43 -15.02 2.18
C HIS A 200 -6.66 -16.52 2.32
N ALA A 201 -7.87 -16.89 2.67
CA ALA A 201 -8.40 -18.24 2.57
C ALA A 201 -8.27 -19.26 3.71
N PRO A 202 -7.63 -19.09 4.86
CA PRO A 202 -7.82 -20.09 5.91
C PRO A 202 -9.17 -19.91 6.60
N ALA A 203 -9.74 -21.03 7.02
CA ALA A 203 -10.97 -21.06 7.81
C ALA A 203 -10.79 -20.46 9.22
N LEU A 204 -9.56 -20.39 9.69
CA LEU A 204 -9.21 -19.84 11.00
C LEU A 204 -8.92 -18.34 10.91
N LYS A 205 -9.39 -17.60 11.91
CA LYS A 205 -8.98 -16.21 12.08
C LYS A 205 -7.57 -16.16 12.65
N PHE A 206 -6.66 -15.60 11.91
CA PHE A 206 -5.32 -15.33 12.41
C PHE A 206 -4.71 -14.11 11.72
N THR A 207 -3.70 -13.58 12.32
CA THR A 207 -2.90 -12.49 11.77
C THR A 207 -1.45 -12.92 11.79
N THR A 208 -0.80 -12.83 10.63
CA THR A 208 0.64 -13.03 10.52
C THR A 208 1.34 -11.69 10.67
N VAL A 209 2.50 -11.73 11.30
CA VAL A 209 3.39 -10.58 11.39
C VAL A 209 4.58 -10.85 10.50
N ARG A 210 4.89 -9.89 9.65
CA ARG A 210 6.10 -9.93 8.84
C ARG A 210 7.14 -9.02 9.48
N VAL A 211 8.34 -9.56 9.60
CA VAL A 211 9.51 -8.85 10.06
C VAL A 211 10.56 -8.83 8.96
N LEU A 212 11.50 -7.92 9.04
CA LEU A 212 12.63 -7.87 8.12
C LEU A 212 13.48 -9.16 8.25
N ALA A 213 13.90 -9.69 7.11
CA ALA A 213 14.77 -10.86 7.04
C ALA A 213 16.25 -10.45 6.87
N ILE A 214 16.47 -9.27 6.31
CA ILE A 214 17.80 -8.68 6.11
C ILE A 214 17.79 -7.21 6.55
N VAL A 215 18.94 -6.72 6.95
CA VAL A 215 19.11 -5.31 7.30
C VAL A 215 18.88 -4.46 6.06
N PRO A 216 18.12 -3.35 6.16
CA PRO A 216 17.91 -2.44 5.04
C PRO A 216 19.21 -1.93 4.41
N LEU A 217 19.31 -2.07 3.09
CA LEU A 217 20.47 -1.63 2.30
C LEU A 217 20.28 -0.23 1.69
N THR A 218 19.10 0.37 1.86
CA THR A 218 18.83 1.73 1.40
C THR A 218 19.70 2.74 2.14
N GLY A 219 19.87 3.93 1.55
CA GLY A 219 20.51 5.06 2.22
C GLY A 219 19.81 5.39 3.54
N LYS A 220 20.50 6.13 4.40
CA LYS A 220 19.99 6.53 5.71
C LYS A 220 19.73 8.03 5.76
N THR A 221 18.74 8.42 6.54
CA THR A 221 18.51 9.82 6.94
C THR A 221 19.65 10.31 7.85
N ALA A 222 19.68 11.61 8.13
CA ALA A 222 20.69 12.20 9.01
C ALA A 222 20.68 11.61 10.42
N ASP A 223 19.52 11.17 10.91
CA ASP A 223 19.33 10.51 12.21
C ASP A 223 19.46 8.98 12.17
N GLY A 224 19.90 8.43 11.01
CA GLY A 224 20.25 7.01 10.87
C GLY A 224 19.10 6.07 10.52
N ARG A 225 17.87 6.57 10.32
CA ARG A 225 16.74 5.75 9.86
C ARG A 225 16.91 5.36 8.40
N PRO A 226 16.52 4.14 7.97
CA PRO A 226 16.60 3.76 6.56
C PRO A 226 15.61 4.57 5.73
N PHE A 227 15.98 4.91 4.49
CA PHE A 227 15.00 5.43 3.55
C PHE A 227 13.95 4.36 3.27
N SER A 228 12.70 4.74 3.44
CA SER A 228 11.52 3.91 3.18
C SER A 228 10.32 4.80 2.91
N MET A 229 9.23 4.20 2.47
CA MET A 229 7.95 4.90 2.35
C MET A 229 7.54 5.51 3.70
N GLU A 230 7.65 4.74 4.77
CA GLU A 230 7.25 5.17 6.10
C GLU A 230 8.08 6.36 6.58
N THR A 231 9.40 6.26 6.46
CA THR A 231 10.32 7.35 6.83
C THR A 231 10.00 8.62 6.04
N PHE A 232 9.83 8.49 4.72
CA PHE A 232 9.49 9.64 3.87
C PHE A 232 8.16 10.28 4.26
N LEU A 233 7.11 9.47 4.48
CA LEU A 233 5.79 10.01 4.82
C LEU A 233 5.73 10.61 6.22
N ILE A 234 6.44 10.03 7.18
CA ILE A 234 6.54 10.57 8.55
C ILE A 234 7.28 11.91 8.51
N ASP A 235 8.44 11.99 7.87
CA ASP A 235 9.22 13.23 7.78
C ASP A 235 8.45 14.33 7.03
N LEU A 236 7.76 13.97 5.94
CA LEU A 236 6.91 14.91 5.22
C LEU A 236 5.76 15.42 6.10
N ALA A 237 5.14 14.55 6.88
CA ALA A 237 4.05 14.91 7.78
C ALA A 237 4.55 15.80 8.93
N GLU A 238 5.70 15.50 9.51
CA GLU A 238 6.33 16.34 10.53
C GLU A 238 6.72 17.71 9.95
N TYR A 239 7.33 17.74 8.77
CA TYR A 239 7.68 18.98 8.07
C TYR A 239 6.46 19.87 7.82
N LEU A 240 5.34 19.25 7.40
CA LEU A 240 4.06 19.94 7.19
C LEU A 240 3.30 20.23 8.50
N LYS A 241 3.84 19.86 9.66
CA LYS A 241 3.21 20.01 10.98
C LYS A 241 1.81 19.40 11.04
N LEU A 242 1.65 18.22 10.42
CA LEU A 242 0.38 17.51 10.47
C LEU A 242 0.18 16.87 11.85
N PRO A 243 -1.06 16.89 12.38
CA PRO A 243 -1.36 16.27 13.66
C PRO A 243 -1.18 14.74 13.62
N GLY A 244 -0.80 14.13 14.74
CA GLY A 244 -0.62 12.69 14.88
C GLY A 244 0.74 12.17 14.40
N PHE A 245 1.75 13.03 14.29
CA PHE A 245 3.14 12.71 13.98
C PHE A 245 4.09 13.37 14.97
N GLY A 246 5.34 12.90 15.02
CA GLY A 246 6.36 13.42 15.89
C GLY A 246 6.34 12.81 17.29
N LYS A 247 6.79 13.59 18.28
CA LYS A 247 7.07 13.11 19.64
C LYS A 247 5.82 12.67 20.41
N ASP A 248 4.73 13.42 20.30
CA ASP A 248 3.51 13.23 21.08
C ASP A 248 2.34 12.92 20.13
N ALA A 249 2.44 11.83 19.38
CA ALA A 249 1.60 11.53 18.23
C ALA A 249 0.49 10.52 18.52
N ILE A 250 0.78 9.48 19.30
CA ILE A 250 -0.09 8.33 19.49
C ILE A 250 -0.62 8.29 20.93
N PRO A 251 -1.93 8.49 21.14
CA PRO A 251 -2.52 8.37 22.47
C PRO A 251 -2.51 6.92 22.98
N GLY A 252 -2.06 6.72 24.21
CA GLY A 252 -2.19 5.47 24.94
C GLY A 252 -3.39 5.48 25.91
N ASN A 253 -3.89 4.31 26.25
CA ASN A 253 -4.95 4.17 27.26
C ASN A 253 -4.48 4.42 28.70
N ASP A 254 -3.17 4.55 28.90
CA ASP A 254 -2.53 4.96 30.15
C ASP A 254 -2.46 6.49 30.34
N GLY A 255 -3.07 7.24 29.42
CA GLY A 255 -3.08 8.70 29.42
C GLY A 255 -1.80 9.35 28.91
N LYS A 256 -0.84 8.56 28.41
CA LYS A 256 0.40 9.07 27.82
C LYS A 256 0.31 9.20 26.32
N MET A 257 1.13 10.11 25.80
CA MET A 257 1.35 10.26 24.37
C MET A 257 2.67 9.55 23.99
N TYR A 258 2.66 8.93 22.82
CA TYR A 258 3.78 8.16 22.31
C TYR A 258 4.25 8.69 20.97
N PRO A 259 5.53 8.55 20.61
CA PRO A 259 6.04 9.08 19.36
C PRO A 259 5.56 8.30 18.15
N LEU A 260 5.50 8.98 17.02
CA LEU A 260 5.48 8.41 15.67
C LEU A 260 6.57 9.11 14.85
N HIS A 261 7.78 8.58 14.98
CA HIS A 261 8.97 9.10 14.30
C HIS A 261 9.60 8.07 13.35
N CYS A 262 9.35 6.80 13.57
CA CYS A 262 9.81 5.71 12.71
C CYS A 262 8.69 4.68 12.46
N ALA A 263 8.90 3.78 11.49
CA ALA A 263 7.95 2.74 11.15
C ALA A 263 7.64 1.82 12.34
N GLU A 264 8.64 1.51 13.13
CA GLU A 264 8.54 0.67 14.33
C GLU A 264 7.58 1.26 15.35
N ASP A 265 7.56 2.57 15.51
CA ASP A 265 6.64 3.25 16.42
C ASP A 265 5.18 2.92 16.13
N PHE A 266 4.84 2.81 14.85
CA PHE A 266 3.49 2.46 14.41
C PHE A 266 3.25 0.95 14.51
N TYR A 267 4.11 0.15 13.90
CA TYR A 267 3.87 -1.29 13.75
C TYR A 267 3.91 -2.04 15.07
N VAL A 268 4.82 -1.68 15.96
CA VAL A 268 4.92 -2.28 17.30
C VAL A 268 3.68 -1.99 18.13
N ARG A 269 3.14 -0.78 18.05
CA ARG A 269 1.91 -0.41 18.78
C ARG A 269 0.67 -1.05 18.14
N ALA A 270 0.64 -1.22 16.83
CA ALA A 270 -0.39 -1.98 16.16
C ALA A 270 -0.41 -3.45 16.61
N LEU A 271 0.76 -4.05 16.79
CA LEU A 271 0.88 -5.39 17.35
C LEU A 271 0.46 -5.45 18.81
N GLY A 272 0.79 -4.44 19.61
CA GLY A 272 0.29 -4.30 20.98
C GLY A 272 -1.24 -4.30 21.05
N ASN A 273 -1.89 -3.58 20.14
CA ASN A 273 -3.36 -3.60 20.01
C ASN A 273 -3.91 -4.98 19.64
N LEU A 274 -3.30 -5.62 18.64
CA LEU A 274 -3.71 -6.98 18.22
C LEU A 274 -3.63 -7.96 19.37
N ALA A 275 -2.55 -7.95 20.11
CA ALA A 275 -2.37 -8.85 21.23
C ALA A 275 -3.37 -8.62 22.35
N SER A 276 -3.52 -7.39 22.75
CA SER A 276 -4.51 -7.01 23.77
C SER A 276 -5.92 -7.47 23.34
N ASN A 277 -6.30 -7.20 22.10
CA ASN A 277 -7.61 -7.55 21.57
C ASN A 277 -7.80 -9.06 21.37
N CYS A 278 -6.75 -9.80 21.08
CA CYS A 278 -6.78 -11.26 20.94
C CYS A 278 -6.54 -11.98 22.27
N LYS A 279 -6.26 -11.28 23.35
CA LYS A 279 -5.91 -11.86 24.67
C LYS A 279 -4.78 -12.88 24.58
N LEU A 280 -3.75 -12.55 23.77
CA LEU A 280 -2.62 -13.42 23.57
C LEU A 280 -1.80 -13.56 24.86
N LYS A 281 -1.37 -14.77 25.15
CA LYS A 281 -0.43 -15.05 26.25
C LYS A 281 0.97 -14.66 25.82
N GLU A 282 1.83 -14.38 26.77
CA GLU A 282 3.26 -14.18 26.52
C GLU A 282 3.87 -15.46 25.90
N ALA A 283 4.79 -15.27 24.95
CA ALA A 283 5.55 -16.40 24.41
C ALA A 283 6.42 -17.04 25.50
N PRO A 284 6.64 -18.35 25.47
CA PRO A 284 7.52 -19.03 26.41
C PRO A 284 8.91 -18.41 26.45
N ALA A 285 9.53 -18.37 27.61
CA ALA A 285 10.85 -17.75 27.79
C ALA A 285 11.94 -18.37 26.91
N SER A 286 11.82 -19.66 26.56
CA SER A 286 12.74 -20.38 25.68
C SER A 286 12.67 -19.91 24.20
N GLU A 287 11.53 -19.38 23.76
CA GLU A 287 11.39 -18.82 22.44
C GLU A 287 11.81 -17.35 22.41
N THR A 288 11.90 -16.73 23.58
CA THR A 288 12.10 -15.29 23.74
C THR A 288 13.48 -14.83 23.29
N ASP A 289 14.51 -15.60 23.53
CA ASP A 289 15.89 -15.15 23.27
C ASP A 289 16.25 -15.21 21.79
N LEU A 290 15.84 -16.27 21.09
CA LEU A 290 16.04 -16.37 19.64
C LEU A 290 15.25 -15.30 18.88
N VAL A 291 14.10 -14.98 19.38
CA VAL A 291 13.17 -14.06 18.75
C VAL A 291 13.48 -12.60 19.15
N ARG A 292 13.94 -12.33 20.37
CA ARG A 292 14.50 -11.01 20.77
C ARG A 292 15.68 -10.59 19.90
N ALA A 293 16.53 -11.51 19.51
CA ALA A 293 17.68 -11.22 18.66
C ALA A 293 17.30 -10.87 17.21
N ASN A 294 16.14 -11.35 16.73
CA ASN A 294 15.82 -11.32 15.30
C ASN A 294 14.49 -10.67 14.95
N TYR A 295 13.59 -10.34 15.91
CA TYR A 295 12.22 -9.94 15.57
C TYR A 295 11.65 -8.80 16.44
N PRO A 296 11.27 -7.67 15.84
CA PRO A 296 10.58 -6.58 16.51
C PRO A 296 9.23 -6.96 17.16
N VAL A 297 8.66 -8.12 16.79
CA VAL A 297 7.47 -8.72 17.43
C VAL A 297 7.59 -8.83 18.95
N PHE A 298 8.81 -8.91 19.46
CA PHE A 298 9.06 -8.93 20.90
C PHE A 298 9.05 -7.56 21.55
N ALA A 299 9.23 -6.50 20.80
CA ALA A 299 8.92 -5.18 21.32
C ALA A 299 7.45 -5.08 21.76
N TYR A 300 6.58 -5.87 21.17
CA TYR A 300 5.18 -5.93 21.55
C TYR A 300 4.92 -6.66 22.88
N ASN A 301 5.58 -7.75 23.19
CA ASN A 301 5.55 -8.35 24.52
C ASN A 301 6.12 -7.39 25.61
N TRP A 302 6.99 -6.47 25.21
CA TRP A 302 7.50 -5.41 26.05
C TRP A 302 6.49 -4.28 26.27
N MET A 303 5.55 -4.10 25.37
CA MET A 303 4.52 -3.05 25.43
C MET A 303 3.23 -3.51 26.11
N LEU A 304 3.04 -4.80 26.32
CA LEU A 304 1.98 -5.28 27.20
C LEU A 304 2.24 -4.73 28.61
N PRO A 305 1.22 -4.19 29.27
CA PRO A 305 1.40 -3.62 30.60
C PRO A 305 2.00 -4.66 31.55
N ARG A 306 3.28 -4.50 31.82
CA ARG A 306 3.88 -5.15 33.00
C ARG A 306 3.49 -4.33 34.22
N PRO A 307 3.12 -4.97 35.32
CA PRO A 307 2.96 -4.26 36.57
C PRO A 307 4.26 -3.51 36.89
N SER A 308 4.17 -2.19 36.97
CA SER A 308 5.20 -1.25 37.46
C SER A 308 6.65 -1.51 37.05
N GLY A 309 7.12 -0.79 36.01
CA GLY A 309 8.55 -0.66 35.71
C GLY A 309 8.97 -0.73 34.25
N ALA A 310 8.05 -0.79 33.26
CA ALA A 310 8.40 -0.91 31.86
C ALA A 310 9.04 0.38 31.31
N ARG A 311 10.24 0.25 30.76
CA ARG A 311 10.94 1.30 30.02
C ARG A 311 10.26 1.52 28.67
N SER A 312 10.21 2.77 28.21
CA SER A 312 9.86 3.11 26.83
C SER A 312 10.74 2.30 25.87
N ALA A 313 10.13 1.63 24.89
CA ALA A 313 10.90 0.94 23.87
C ALA A 313 11.77 1.98 23.14
N PRO A 314 13.10 1.83 23.13
CA PRO A 314 13.91 2.59 22.22
C PRO A 314 13.62 2.11 20.79
N CYS A 315 13.61 3.00 19.80
CA CYS A 315 13.93 2.62 18.44
C CYS A 315 15.13 1.68 18.51
N LEU A 316 15.13 0.58 17.78
CA LEU A 316 16.24 -0.38 17.80
C LEU A 316 17.56 0.38 17.87
N PRO A 317 18.45 0.08 18.81
CA PRO A 317 19.68 0.85 18.96
C PRO A 317 20.41 0.85 17.62
N ALA A 318 20.95 2.01 17.26
CA ALA A 318 21.70 2.20 16.01
C ALA A 318 22.87 1.20 15.85
N GLU A 319 23.31 0.57 16.93
CA GLU A 319 24.34 -0.46 16.95
C GLU A 319 23.96 -1.79 16.27
N ALA A 320 22.68 -2.10 16.12
CA ALA A 320 22.24 -3.27 15.34
C ALA A 320 22.42 -3.06 13.82
N CYS A 321 22.76 -1.84 13.40
CA CYS A 321 22.91 -1.45 11.99
C CYS A 321 24.35 -1.10 11.60
N SER A 322 25.37 -1.35 12.43
CA SER A 322 26.77 -1.01 12.14
C SER A 322 27.46 -2.02 11.22
N GLY A 323 26.89 -2.29 10.06
CA GLY A 323 27.65 -2.82 8.92
C GLY A 323 28.18 -1.62 8.11
N THR A 324 29.49 -1.44 8.06
CA THR A 324 30.16 -0.41 7.27
C THR A 324 29.82 -0.55 5.79
N ALA A 325 28.80 0.16 5.32
CA ALA A 325 28.56 0.36 3.91
C ALA A 325 29.04 1.76 3.53
N THR A 326 30.02 1.82 2.65
CA THR A 326 30.54 3.05 2.04
C THR A 326 29.41 3.75 1.30
N THR A 327 28.92 4.86 1.84
CA THR A 327 27.86 5.66 1.22
C THR A 327 28.44 6.56 0.14
N ALA A 328 28.12 6.26 -1.13
CA ALA A 328 28.12 7.30 -2.14
C ALA A 328 26.86 8.17 -1.95
N PRO A 329 26.97 9.51 -1.96
CA PRO A 329 25.81 10.36 -1.83
C PRO A 329 24.92 10.21 -3.06
N PHE A 330 23.66 9.81 -2.84
CA PHE A 330 22.65 9.78 -3.88
C PHE A 330 22.28 11.24 -4.21
N GLN A 331 22.76 11.75 -5.34
CA GLN A 331 22.26 12.99 -5.90
C GLN A 331 20.92 12.71 -6.57
N GLY A 332 19.85 13.23 -5.98
CA GLY A 332 18.53 13.21 -6.59
C GLY A 332 18.59 13.85 -7.99
N THR A 333 18.30 13.07 -9.01
CA THR A 333 18.18 13.60 -10.36
C THR A 333 16.89 14.40 -10.47
N SER A 334 16.98 15.73 -10.31
CA SER A 334 15.89 16.61 -10.66
C SER A 334 15.67 16.54 -12.17
N ARG A 335 14.43 16.37 -12.59
CA ARG A 335 14.04 16.56 -13.99
C ARG A 335 14.42 17.98 -14.42
N ARG A 336 15.53 18.12 -15.11
CA ARG A 336 15.70 19.29 -15.97
C ARG A 336 14.69 19.14 -17.09
N ARG A 337 13.80 20.13 -17.25
CA ARG A 337 12.98 20.29 -18.45
C ARG A 337 13.92 20.15 -19.66
N ALA A 338 13.85 19.04 -20.36
CA ALA A 338 14.52 18.89 -21.62
C ALA A 338 13.81 19.81 -22.59
N SER A 339 14.38 20.99 -22.83
CA SER A 339 14.11 21.77 -24.03
C SER A 339 14.31 20.81 -25.21
N LYS A 340 13.38 20.84 -26.15
CA LYS A 340 13.42 20.11 -27.41
C LYS A 340 14.80 20.22 -28.04
N LYS A 341 15.64 19.19 -27.88
CA LYS A 341 16.75 18.89 -28.77
C LYS A 341 16.44 17.55 -29.38
N SER A 342 16.13 17.61 -30.68
CA SER A 342 15.97 16.49 -31.58
C SER A 342 17.16 15.54 -31.49
N CYS A 343 16.97 14.32 -31.03
CA CYS A 343 17.89 13.24 -31.31
C CYS A 343 17.65 12.77 -32.75
N SER A 344 18.29 13.45 -33.70
CA SER A 344 18.55 12.91 -35.01
C SER A 344 19.87 12.11 -34.91
N GLY A 345 19.79 10.81 -35.14
CA GLY A 345 20.95 10.00 -35.32
C GLY A 345 20.96 8.63 -34.65
N ALA A 346 20.02 7.79 -34.92
CA ALA A 346 20.21 6.34 -34.81
C ALA A 346 20.14 5.77 -36.22
N ARG A 347 21.30 5.45 -36.79
CA ARG A 347 21.42 4.72 -38.06
C ARG A 347 20.88 3.31 -37.88
N SER A 348 19.89 2.99 -38.68
CA SER A 348 19.43 1.64 -38.91
C SER A 348 20.50 0.84 -39.64
N SER A 349 20.97 -0.25 -39.07
CA SER A 349 21.70 -1.30 -39.80
C SER A 349 20.71 -2.34 -40.27
N PRO A 350 20.72 -2.78 -41.55
CA PRO A 350 19.81 -3.76 -42.07
C PRO A 350 20.20 -5.16 -41.62
N ALA A 351 19.21 -5.93 -41.15
CA ALA A 351 19.36 -7.36 -40.96
C ALA A 351 19.43 -8.06 -42.30
N ARG A 352 20.49 -8.83 -42.53
CA ARG A 352 20.61 -9.76 -43.67
C ARG A 352 19.69 -10.94 -43.42
N ALA A 353 18.81 -11.16 -44.38
CA ALA A 353 18.17 -12.45 -44.61
C ALA A 353 19.13 -13.33 -45.42
N THR A 354 19.24 -14.59 -45.07
CA THR A 354 19.74 -15.67 -45.94
C THR A 354 19.18 -17.02 -45.45
N PRO A 355 19.15 -18.02 -46.31
CA PRO A 355 17.95 -18.36 -47.13
C PRO A 355 17.07 -19.39 -46.47
#